data_3531c39b754cd3726b784f7a67fa9d89
#
_entry.id   3531c39b754cd3726b784f7a67fa9d89
#
_cell.length_a   1.000
_cell.length_b   1.000
_cell.length_c   1.000
_cell.angle_alpha   90.00
_cell.angle_beta   90.00
_cell.angle_gamma   90.00
#
_symmetry.space_group_name_H-M   'P 1'
#
loop_
_entity.id
_entity.type
_entity.pdbx_description
1 polymer ?
#
loop_
_entity_poly.entity_id
_entity_poly.type
_entity_poly.pdbx_seq_one_letter_code
_entity_poly.pdbx_strand_id
1 'polypeptide(L)'
;IKLTPWQSFYKDLILIVFILHLFWYRKSYDSVLRSRAGHAVMAGVTIISFFLGIYAIRHLPFIDFRAYKIGNNIPEQMKLPPNAKRDSVVMTFIYEHVGAKKELTMDQLGQVDSTYTFVDRIDKVVRQGDRPKIIDYRVESAEGENFTQQTFDGVKLLIVTYNVKDASVKNAESISKLIRELEGKAEAVILTSSSAVDVEAFRHEHQWAAPYYFADATVLKTIIR
;
A
#
# COMPACT_ATOMS: atom_id res chain seq x y z
N ILE A 1 -5.31 -8.49 9.52
CA ILE A 1 -5.30 -9.92 9.12
C ILE A 1 -5.39 -9.94 7.61
N LYS A 2 -4.33 -10.41 6.92
CA LYS A 2 -4.37 -10.61 5.47
C LYS A 2 -4.91 -12.02 5.22
N LEU A 3 -6.11 -12.10 4.64
CA LEU A 3 -6.69 -13.36 4.19
C LEU A 3 -5.99 -13.81 2.89
N THR A 4 -5.76 -15.10 2.75
CA THR A 4 -5.34 -15.65 1.46
C THR A 4 -6.51 -15.59 0.46
N PRO A 5 -6.26 -15.62 -0.87
CA PRO A 5 -7.33 -15.61 -1.87
C PRO A 5 -8.37 -16.71 -1.65
N TRP A 6 -7.95 -17.91 -1.29
CA TRP A 6 -8.83 -19.03 -0.97
C TRP A 6 -9.69 -18.81 0.27
N GLN A 7 -9.12 -18.22 1.33
CA GLN A 7 -9.87 -17.87 2.53
C GLN A 7 -10.95 -16.83 2.25
N SER A 8 -10.64 -15.82 1.40
CA SER A 8 -11.62 -14.84 0.94
C SER A 8 -12.73 -15.50 0.15
N PHE A 9 -12.39 -16.39 -0.78
CA PHE A 9 -13.37 -17.12 -1.58
C PHE A 9 -14.32 -17.96 -0.71
N TYR A 10 -13.80 -18.74 0.24
CA TYR A 10 -14.64 -19.56 1.15
C TYR A 10 -15.53 -18.69 2.03
N LYS A 11 -15.01 -17.58 2.54
CA LYS A 11 -15.82 -16.62 3.30
C LYS A 11 -17.01 -16.12 2.49
N ASP A 12 -16.79 -15.74 1.24
CA ASP A 12 -17.83 -15.22 0.37
C ASP A 12 -18.82 -16.31 -0.04
N LEU A 13 -18.36 -17.55 -0.25
CA LEU A 13 -19.23 -18.70 -0.50
C LEU A 13 -20.18 -18.96 0.68
N ILE A 14 -19.66 -18.97 1.91
CA ILE A 14 -20.45 -19.13 3.13
C ILE A 14 -21.49 -18.01 3.24
N LEU A 15 -21.08 -16.77 2.96
CA LEU A 15 -21.97 -15.62 3.00
C LEU A 15 -23.12 -15.76 2.00
N ILE A 16 -22.82 -16.21 0.77
CA ILE A 16 -23.83 -16.50 -0.26
C ILE A 16 -24.85 -17.54 0.21
N VAL A 17 -24.38 -18.62 0.83
CA VAL A 17 -25.26 -19.66 1.39
C VAL A 17 -26.22 -19.08 2.43
N PHE A 18 -25.74 -18.23 3.34
CA PHE A 18 -26.60 -17.55 4.32
C PHE A 18 -27.59 -16.59 3.65
N ILE A 19 -27.17 -15.82 2.66
CA ILE A 19 -28.03 -14.92 1.93
C ILE A 19 -29.14 -15.70 1.20
N LEU A 20 -28.80 -16.81 0.53
CA LEU A 20 -29.78 -17.66 -0.16
C LEU A 20 -30.74 -18.30 0.83
N HIS A 21 -30.25 -18.78 1.99
CA HIS A 21 -31.09 -19.30 3.05
C HIS A 21 -32.09 -18.25 3.55
N LEU A 22 -31.65 -17.06 3.89
CA LEU A 22 -32.50 -15.96 4.35
C LEU A 22 -33.50 -15.55 3.25
N PHE A 23 -33.08 -15.55 1.99
CA PHE A 23 -33.96 -15.22 0.86
C PHE A 23 -35.06 -16.28 0.67
N TRP A 24 -34.70 -17.57 0.77
CA TRP A 24 -35.65 -18.67 0.57
C TRP A 24 -36.67 -18.72 1.70
N TYR A 25 -36.21 -18.57 2.94
CA TYR A 25 -37.07 -18.64 4.14
C TYR A 25 -37.62 -17.27 4.58
N ARG A 26 -37.45 -16.22 3.79
CA ARG A 26 -37.87 -14.83 4.13
C ARG A 26 -39.33 -14.70 4.60
N LYS A 27 -40.23 -15.59 4.13
CA LYS A 27 -41.64 -15.60 4.52
C LYS A 27 -41.92 -16.39 5.80
N SER A 28 -40.97 -17.21 6.27
CA SER A 28 -41.09 -18.02 7.46
C SER A 28 -40.60 -17.28 8.71
N TYR A 29 -39.91 -16.16 8.53
CA TYR A 29 -39.44 -15.33 9.63
C TYR A 29 -40.49 -14.29 10.02
N ASP A 30 -40.88 -14.29 11.29
CA ASP A 30 -41.74 -13.25 11.82
C ASP A 30 -40.99 -11.92 11.97
N SER A 31 -41.69 -10.82 11.70
CA SER A 31 -41.09 -9.50 11.84
C SER A 31 -40.91 -9.16 13.32
N VAL A 32 -39.66 -8.95 13.74
CA VAL A 32 -39.33 -8.52 15.11
C VAL A 32 -39.83 -7.10 15.39
N LEU A 33 -39.94 -6.26 14.36
CA LEU A 33 -40.40 -4.90 14.48
C LEU A 33 -41.77 -4.72 13.83
N ARG A 34 -42.66 -3.96 14.48
CA ARG A 34 -43.92 -3.56 13.88
C ARG A 34 -43.68 -2.87 12.55
N SER A 35 -44.51 -3.11 11.54
CA SER A 35 -44.31 -2.67 10.14
C SER A 35 -43.79 -1.22 10.04
N ARG A 36 -44.42 -0.25 10.69
CA ARG A 36 -43.98 1.16 10.67
C ARG A 36 -42.58 1.36 11.27
N ALA A 37 -42.29 0.72 12.41
CA ALA A 37 -40.98 0.78 13.06
C ALA A 37 -39.92 0.10 12.19
N GLY A 38 -40.25 -1.02 11.55
CA GLY A 38 -39.33 -1.71 10.63
C GLY A 38 -38.92 -0.84 9.43
N HIS A 39 -39.88 -0.15 8.80
CA HIS A 39 -39.57 0.78 7.71
C HIS A 39 -38.73 1.97 8.17
N ALA A 40 -39.00 2.53 9.37
CA ALA A 40 -38.23 3.63 9.91
C ALA A 40 -36.78 3.21 10.22
N VAL A 41 -36.55 2.02 10.80
CA VAL A 41 -35.20 1.49 11.05
C VAL A 41 -34.47 1.25 9.72
N MET A 42 -35.14 0.66 8.74
CA MET A 42 -34.53 0.40 7.43
C MET A 42 -34.13 1.71 6.72
N ALA A 43 -35.00 2.71 6.73
CA ALA A 43 -34.70 4.03 6.19
C ALA A 43 -33.54 4.70 6.93
N GLY A 44 -33.53 4.63 8.27
CA GLY A 44 -32.43 5.16 9.10
C GLY A 44 -31.08 4.50 8.78
N VAL A 45 -31.04 3.17 8.74
CA VAL A 45 -29.80 2.43 8.40
C VAL A 45 -29.33 2.80 6.97
N THR A 46 -30.24 2.90 6.03
CA THR A 46 -29.90 3.28 4.65
C THR A 46 -29.29 4.69 4.62
N ILE A 47 -29.93 5.66 5.25
CA ILE A 47 -29.44 7.05 5.30
C ILE A 47 -28.05 7.11 5.97
N ILE A 48 -27.87 6.42 7.11
CA ILE A 48 -26.58 6.37 7.81
C ILE A 48 -25.52 5.75 6.92
N SER A 49 -25.80 4.65 6.21
CA SER A 49 -24.85 3.99 5.31
C SER A 49 -24.42 4.91 4.16
N PHE A 50 -25.36 5.63 3.54
CA PHE A 50 -25.03 6.62 2.50
C PHE A 50 -24.21 7.77 3.07
N PHE A 51 -24.58 8.29 4.23
CA PHE A 51 -23.82 9.36 4.90
C PHE A 51 -22.39 8.94 5.20
N LEU A 52 -22.18 7.74 5.78
CA LEU A 52 -20.85 7.19 6.04
C LEU A 52 -20.06 6.99 4.77
N GLY A 53 -20.68 6.52 3.69
CA GLY A 53 -20.05 6.37 2.38
C GLY A 53 -19.55 7.72 1.82
N ILE A 54 -20.40 8.74 1.82
CA ILE A 54 -20.07 10.10 1.36
C ILE A 54 -18.96 10.71 2.26
N TYR A 55 -19.08 10.51 3.57
CA TYR A 55 -18.07 10.97 4.53
C TYR A 55 -16.71 10.33 4.25
N ALA A 56 -16.66 9.00 4.07
CA ALA A 56 -15.43 8.26 3.79
C ALA A 56 -14.74 8.67 2.48
N ILE A 57 -15.52 9.11 1.47
CA ILE A 57 -14.95 9.62 0.21
C ILE A 57 -14.32 11.00 0.39
N ARG A 58 -14.89 11.85 1.27
CA ARG A 58 -14.49 13.26 1.42
C ARG A 58 -13.48 13.50 2.54
N HIS A 59 -13.35 12.59 3.47
CA HIS A 59 -12.54 12.75 4.68
C HIS A 59 -11.58 11.59 4.86
N LEU A 60 -10.51 11.82 5.60
CA LEU A 60 -9.63 10.76 6.06
C LEU A 60 -10.38 9.78 6.99
N PRO A 61 -10.01 8.50 7.01
CA PRO A 61 -10.65 7.52 7.88
C PRO A 61 -10.46 7.89 9.35
N PHE A 62 -11.48 7.64 10.19
CA PHE A 62 -11.40 7.87 11.65
C PHE A 62 -10.25 7.13 12.32
N ILE A 63 -9.93 5.93 11.83
CA ILE A 63 -8.80 5.13 12.28
C ILE A 63 -7.94 4.84 11.04
N ASP A 64 -6.77 5.44 11.02
CA ASP A 64 -5.83 5.28 9.92
C ASP A 64 -4.80 4.18 10.24
N PHE A 65 -4.89 3.06 9.53
CA PHE A 65 -3.96 1.92 9.64
C PHE A 65 -2.82 1.98 8.61
N ARG A 66 -2.76 3.02 7.78
CA ARG A 66 -1.72 3.12 6.76
C ARG A 66 -0.35 3.35 7.38
N ALA A 67 0.67 2.90 6.69
CA ALA A 67 2.06 3.16 7.09
C ALA A 67 2.40 4.66 7.05
N TYR A 68 1.75 5.40 6.13
CA TYR A 68 1.91 6.85 5.93
C TYR A 68 0.95 7.72 6.76
N LYS A 69 0.31 7.17 7.79
CA LYS A 69 -0.60 7.95 8.64
C LYS A 69 0.11 9.13 9.32
N ILE A 70 -0.65 10.16 9.62
CA ILE A 70 -0.16 11.33 10.36
C ILE A 70 0.49 10.90 11.69
N GLY A 71 1.66 11.41 11.98
CA GLY A 71 2.46 11.08 13.17
C GLY A 71 3.41 9.91 13.00
N ASN A 72 3.36 9.16 11.88
CA ASN A 72 4.36 8.14 11.59
C ASN A 72 5.63 8.75 10.99
N ASN A 73 6.76 8.19 11.38
CA ASN A 73 8.06 8.50 10.79
C ASN A 73 8.32 7.55 9.61
N ILE A 74 8.41 8.08 8.38
CA ILE A 74 8.61 7.27 7.16
C ILE A 74 9.90 6.45 7.23
N PRO A 75 11.09 7.03 7.55
CA PRO A 75 12.34 6.27 7.70
C PRO A 75 12.24 5.11 8.69
N GLU A 76 11.52 5.27 9.79
CA GLU A 76 11.32 4.19 10.78
C GLU A 76 10.43 3.08 10.24
N GLN A 77 9.38 3.43 9.48
CA GLN A 77 8.51 2.45 8.86
C GLN A 77 9.19 1.69 7.70
N MET A 78 10.27 2.24 7.14
CA MET A 78 11.12 1.58 6.13
C MET A 78 12.13 0.59 6.74
N LYS A 79 12.33 0.60 8.05
CA LYS A 79 13.21 -0.34 8.73
C LYS A 79 12.48 -1.64 9.07
N LEU A 80 13.21 -2.75 9.08
CA LEU A 80 12.70 -4.00 9.62
C LEU A 80 12.45 -3.85 11.13
N PRO A 81 11.37 -4.44 11.67
CA PRO A 81 11.17 -4.51 13.12
C PRO A 81 12.37 -5.16 13.82
N PRO A 82 12.70 -4.75 15.06
CA PRO A 82 13.86 -5.30 15.78
C PRO A 82 13.85 -6.82 15.92
N ASN A 83 12.66 -7.43 16.01
CA ASN A 83 12.46 -8.87 16.13
C ASN A 83 11.96 -9.50 14.83
N ALA A 84 12.29 -8.91 13.67
CA ALA A 84 11.84 -9.40 12.38
C ALA A 84 12.31 -10.84 12.12
N LYS A 85 11.38 -11.69 11.77
CA LYS A 85 11.66 -13.05 11.33
C LYS A 85 12.16 -13.03 9.90
N ARG A 86 13.24 -13.77 9.64
CA ARG A 86 13.76 -13.94 8.27
C ARG A 86 12.90 -14.91 7.46
N ASP A 87 13.05 -14.83 6.15
CA ASP A 87 12.46 -15.83 5.25
C ASP A 87 12.97 -17.22 5.63
N SER A 88 12.08 -18.19 5.69
CA SER A 88 12.45 -19.60 5.80
C SER A 88 12.47 -20.17 4.38
N VAL A 89 13.66 -20.50 3.91
CA VAL A 89 13.88 -21.04 2.57
C VAL A 89 14.29 -22.49 2.68
N VAL A 90 13.61 -23.37 1.95
CA VAL A 90 14.05 -24.75 1.75
C VAL A 90 14.76 -24.81 0.41
N MET A 91 16.05 -25.20 0.47
CA MET A 91 16.88 -25.40 -0.70
C MET A 91 16.75 -26.84 -1.15
N THR A 92 16.35 -27.05 -2.39
CA THR A 92 16.29 -28.36 -3.02
C THR A 92 17.31 -28.39 -4.14
N PHE A 93 18.19 -29.37 -4.13
CA PHE A 93 19.21 -29.57 -5.14
C PHE A 93 18.80 -30.71 -6.06
N ILE A 94 18.90 -30.47 -7.35
CA ILE A 94 18.59 -31.46 -8.37
C ILE A 94 19.91 -32.07 -8.85
N TYR A 95 20.03 -33.37 -8.65
CA TYR A 95 21.15 -34.16 -9.14
C TYR A 95 20.64 -35.19 -10.17
N GLU A 96 21.49 -35.48 -11.15
CA GLU A 96 21.31 -36.62 -12.05
C GLU A 96 22.12 -37.81 -11.52
N HIS A 97 21.44 -38.97 -11.37
CA HIS A 97 22.05 -40.19 -10.94
C HIS A 97 21.49 -41.34 -11.82
N VAL A 98 22.38 -42.02 -12.54
CA VAL A 98 22.02 -43.14 -13.47
C VAL A 98 20.92 -42.73 -14.45
N GLY A 99 21.03 -41.50 -15.07
CA GLY A 99 20.08 -40.99 -16.05
C GLY A 99 18.71 -40.53 -15.49
N ALA A 100 18.54 -40.53 -14.18
CA ALA A 100 17.32 -40.03 -13.51
C ALA A 100 17.62 -38.79 -12.67
N LYS A 101 16.73 -37.79 -12.73
CA LYS A 101 16.82 -36.59 -11.87
C LYS A 101 16.28 -36.92 -10.48
N LYS A 102 17.05 -36.59 -9.45
CA LYS A 102 16.71 -36.80 -8.05
C LYS A 102 16.77 -35.47 -7.30
N GLU A 103 15.72 -35.14 -6.60
CA GLU A 103 15.65 -33.97 -5.75
C GLU A 103 16.17 -34.31 -4.33
N LEU A 104 17.15 -33.58 -3.85
CA LEU A 104 17.76 -33.77 -2.54
C LEU A 104 17.65 -32.47 -1.74
N THR A 105 17.29 -32.62 -0.47
CA THR A 105 17.35 -31.51 0.49
C THR A 105 18.75 -31.36 1.07
N MET A 106 19.04 -30.24 1.73
CA MET A 106 20.34 -29.95 2.36
C MET A 106 20.83 -31.13 3.25
N ASP A 107 19.91 -31.72 4.01
CA ASP A 107 20.20 -32.83 4.95
C ASP A 107 20.57 -34.13 4.23
N GLN A 108 20.18 -34.27 2.95
CA GLN A 108 20.41 -35.44 2.13
C GLN A 108 21.67 -35.33 1.28
N LEU A 109 22.32 -34.17 1.23
CA LEU A 109 23.56 -33.96 0.44
C LEU A 109 24.70 -34.84 0.90
N GLY A 110 24.73 -35.28 2.16
CA GLY A 110 25.72 -36.24 2.64
C GLY A 110 25.69 -37.62 1.95
N GLN A 111 24.63 -37.93 1.18
CA GLN A 111 24.49 -39.16 0.41
C GLN A 111 25.00 -39.04 -1.04
N VAL A 112 25.42 -37.84 -1.45
CA VAL A 112 25.89 -37.56 -2.80
C VAL A 112 27.37 -38.02 -2.91
N ASP A 113 27.61 -38.94 -3.84
CA ASP A 113 28.94 -39.42 -4.18
C ASP A 113 29.33 -39.00 -5.62
N SER A 114 30.46 -39.49 -6.10
CA SER A 114 31.00 -39.17 -7.45
C SER A 114 30.12 -39.61 -8.64
N THR A 115 29.06 -40.40 -8.36
CA THR A 115 28.11 -40.85 -9.40
C THR A 115 26.98 -39.87 -9.65
N TYR A 116 26.83 -38.86 -8.76
CA TYR A 116 25.83 -37.80 -8.88
C TYR A 116 26.39 -36.58 -9.62
N THR A 117 25.68 -36.10 -10.61
CA THR A 117 26.02 -34.87 -11.33
C THR A 117 25.04 -33.77 -10.94
N PHE A 118 25.53 -32.64 -10.44
CA PHE A 118 24.69 -31.48 -10.11
C PHE A 118 24.04 -30.92 -11.38
N VAL A 119 22.71 -30.71 -11.35
CA VAL A 119 21.94 -30.18 -12.47
C VAL A 119 21.45 -28.79 -12.17
N ASP A 120 20.77 -28.59 -11.01
CA ASP A 120 20.13 -27.31 -10.69
C ASP A 120 19.86 -27.19 -9.17
N ARG A 121 19.50 -25.99 -8.75
CA ARG A 121 19.08 -25.67 -7.38
C ARG A 121 17.77 -24.89 -7.40
N ILE A 122 16.80 -25.34 -6.64
CA ILE A 122 15.51 -24.66 -6.46
C ILE A 122 15.39 -24.17 -5.03
N ASP A 123 15.25 -22.86 -4.86
CA ASP A 123 15.03 -22.23 -3.57
C ASP A 123 13.53 -21.93 -3.41
N LYS A 124 12.86 -22.64 -2.50
CA LYS A 124 11.45 -22.43 -2.20
C LYS A 124 11.27 -21.71 -0.87
N VAL A 125 10.70 -20.52 -0.90
CA VAL A 125 10.31 -19.81 0.32
C VAL A 125 9.11 -20.52 0.94
N VAL A 126 9.31 -21.18 2.08
CA VAL A 126 8.25 -21.90 2.81
C VAL A 126 7.47 -20.95 3.71
N ARG A 127 8.16 -19.98 4.29
CA ARG A 127 7.55 -18.96 5.12
C ARG A 127 8.20 -17.61 4.81
N GLN A 128 7.38 -16.65 4.44
CA GLN A 128 7.84 -15.27 4.31
C GLN A 128 8.14 -14.69 5.68
N GLY A 129 9.29 -14.05 5.79
CA GLY A 129 9.67 -13.27 6.94
C GLY A 129 8.91 -11.94 7.01
N ASP A 130 9.18 -11.21 8.07
CA ASP A 130 8.63 -9.88 8.23
C ASP A 130 9.27 -8.91 7.22
N ARG A 131 8.47 -7.98 6.75
CA ARG A 131 8.90 -6.91 5.83
C ARG A 131 8.69 -5.55 6.51
N PRO A 132 9.46 -4.53 6.13
CA PRO A 132 9.13 -3.15 6.50
C PRO A 132 7.70 -2.82 6.10
N LYS A 133 7.07 -1.91 6.81
CA LYS A 133 5.71 -1.46 6.46
C LYS A 133 5.69 -0.60 5.21
N ILE A 134 6.79 0.11 4.95
CA ILE A 134 7.02 0.91 3.75
C ILE A 134 8.22 0.29 3.02
N ILE A 135 8.01 -0.18 1.81
CA ILE A 135 9.04 -0.78 0.94
C ILE A 135 9.14 -0.08 -0.42
N ASP A 136 8.19 0.78 -0.73
CA ASP A 136 7.94 1.36 -2.04
C ASP A 136 8.21 2.88 -2.09
N TYR A 137 8.59 3.51 -0.98
CA TYR A 137 8.93 4.93 -0.96
C TYR A 137 10.30 5.16 -1.58
N ARG A 138 10.28 5.62 -2.83
CA ARG A 138 11.45 5.99 -3.60
C ARG A 138 11.21 7.33 -4.29
N VAL A 139 12.15 8.24 -4.15
CA VAL A 139 12.13 9.57 -4.74
C VAL A 139 13.33 9.71 -5.66
N GLU A 140 13.11 10.18 -6.87
CA GLU A 140 14.13 10.32 -7.90
C GLU A 140 14.16 11.76 -8.45
N SER A 141 15.35 12.22 -8.85
CA SER A 141 15.50 13.47 -9.58
C SER A 141 15.03 13.32 -11.04
N ALA A 142 15.02 14.42 -11.79
CA ALA A 142 14.72 14.41 -13.22
C ALA A 142 15.74 13.60 -14.04
N GLU A 143 16.95 13.45 -13.53
CA GLU A 143 18.06 12.69 -14.11
C GLU A 143 18.02 11.20 -13.71
N GLY A 144 17.06 10.80 -12.87
CA GLY A 144 16.92 9.42 -12.37
C GLY A 144 17.79 9.08 -11.17
N GLU A 145 18.41 10.07 -10.55
CA GLU A 145 19.20 9.86 -9.33
C GLU A 145 18.28 9.64 -8.12
N ASN A 146 18.69 8.73 -7.22
CA ASN A 146 17.94 8.45 -6.01
C ASN A 146 18.08 9.58 -4.98
N PHE A 147 17.01 10.28 -4.71
CA PHE A 147 16.92 11.40 -3.78
C PHE A 147 16.17 11.05 -2.49
N THR A 148 15.88 9.78 -2.24
CA THR A 148 15.04 9.32 -1.13
C THR A 148 15.58 9.77 0.24
N GLN A 149 16.88 9.60 0.50
CA GLN A 149 17.48 9.96 1.78
C GLN A 149 17.43 11.46 2.04
N GLN A 150 17.69 12.27 1.04
CA GLN A 150 17.67 13.73 1.14
C GLN A 150 16.27 14.28 1.51
N THR A 151 15.20 13.53 1.21
CA THR A 151 13.85 13.92 1.65
C THR A 151 13.64 13.79 3.16
N PHE A 152 14.54 13.11 3.86
CA PHE A 152 14.47 12.89 5.31
C PHE A 152 15.43 13.80 6.11
N ASP A 153 16.33 14.51 5.42
CA ASP A 153 17.33 15.35 6.07
C ASP A 153 16.75 16.73 6.40
N GLY A 154 16.83 17.12 7.69
CA GLY A 154 16.32 18.40 8.16
C GLY A 154 14.78 18.48 8.22
N VAL A 155 14.28 19.71 8.20
CA VAL A 155 12.83 19.99 8.19
C VAL A 155 12.37 20.20 6.76
N LYS A 156 11.50 19.35 6.27
CA LYS A 156 10.98 19.40 4.90
C LYS A 156 9.47 19.67 4.87
N LEU A 157 9.04 20.52 3.95
CA LEU A 157 7.66 20.64 3.54
C LEU A 157 7.46 19.84 2.25
N LEU A 158 6.87 18.65 2.34
CA LEU A 158 6.56 17.85 1.17
C LEU A 158 5.21 18.27 0.58
N ILE A 159 5.22 18.84 -0.62
CA ILE A 159 4.02 19.20 -1.39
C ILE A 159 3.75 18.06 -2.36
N VAL A 160 2.75 17.26 -2.06
CA VAL A 160 2.46 16.04 -2.82
C VAL A 160 1.35 16.32 -3.84
N THR A 161 1.68 16.18 -5.12
CA THR A 161 0.72 16.24 -6.22
C THR A 161 1.01 15.13 -7.23
N TYR A 162 0.29 14.01 -7.13
CA TYR A 162 0.54 12.85 -7.99
C TYR A 162 0.30 13.16 -9.48
N ASN A 163 -0.62 14.07 -9.81
CA ASN A 163 -0.86 14.56 -11.17
C ASN A 163 -1.12 16.07 -11.12
N VAL A 164 -0.22 16.84 -11.70
CA VAL A 164 -0.33 18.30 -11.71
C VAL A 164 -1.51 18.80 -12.54
N LYS A 165 -1.95 18.06 -13.57
CA LYS A 165 -3.10 18.44 -14.41
C LYS A 165 -4.42 18.36 -13.67
N ASP A 166 -4.50 17.48 -12.66
CA ASP A 166 -5.69 17.29 -11.83
C ASP A 166 -5.59 18.01 -10.49
N ALA A 167 -4.50 18.75 -10.26
CA ALA A 167 -4.27 19.43 -9.00
C ALA A 167 -5.29 20.56 -8.77
N SER A 168 -5.81 20.64 -7.54
CA SER A 168 -6.69 21.75 -7.15
C SER A 168 -5.88 23.02 -6.97
N VAL A 169 -6.13 24.02 -7.81
CA VAL A 169 -5.45 25.32 -7.76
C VAL A 169 -6.04 26.29 -6.73
N LYS A 170 -7.11 25.90 -6.02
CA LYS A 170 -7.78 26.77 -5.04
C LYS A 170 -6.85 27.34 -3.96
N ASN A 171 -5.85 26.57 -3.58
CA ASN A 171 -4.88 26.94 -2.54
C ASN A 171 -3.48 27.22 -3.10
N ALA A 172 -3.31 27.32 -4.40
CA ALA A 172 -2.00 27.50 -5.03
C ALA A 172 -1.28 28.76 -4.52
N GLU A 173 -1.99 29.87 -4.40
CA GLU A 173 -1.46 31.12 -3.85
C GLU A 173 -1.06 31.00 -2.38
N SER A 174 -1.89 30.35 -1.56
CA SER A 174 -1.58 30.09 -0.15
C SER A 174 -0.35 29.22 0.01
N ILE A 175 -0.18 28.20 -0.86
CA ILE A 175 1.00 27.33 -0.87
C ILE A 175 2.24 28.12 -1.31
N SER A 176 2.13 28.97 -2.34
CA SER A 176 3.21 29.85 -2.77
C SER A 176 3.67 30.80 -1.65
N LYS A 177 2.72 31.35 -0.90
CA LYS A 177 3.02 32.18 0.28
C LYS A 177 3.72 31.37 1.38
N LEU A 178 3.22 30.17 1.68
CA LEU A 178 3.81 29.28 2.68
C LEU A 178 5.27 28.89 2.31
N ILE A 179 5.53 28.57 1.05
CA ILE A 179 6.89 28.26 0.57
C ILE A 179 7.85 29.43 0.89
N ARG A 180 7.42 30.67 0.61
CA ARG A 180 8.21 31.87 0.89
C ARG A 180 8.40 32.11 2.39
N GLU A 181 7.37 31.90 3.21
CA GLU A 181 7.47 32.09 4.66
C GLU A 181 8.35 31.04 5.36
N LEU A 182 8.53 29.89 4.75
CA LEU A 182 9.38 28.81 5.25
C LEU A 182 10.84 28.92 4.78
N GLU A 183 11.16 29.85 3.90
CA GLU A 183 12.52 30.08 3.43
C GLU A 183 13.50 30.27 4.61
N GLY A 184 14.56 29.45 4.63
CA GLY A 184 15.53 29.41 5.74
C GLY A 184 15.09 28.67 7.01
N LYS A 185 13.83 28.17 7.10
CA LYS A 185 13.32 27.38 8.24
C LYS A 185 13.05 25.94 7.86
N ALA A 186 12.52 25.70 6.68
CA ALA A 186 12.24 24.39 6.13
C ALA A 186 12.45 24.42 4.62
N GLU A 187 12.88 23.32 4.06
CA GLU A 187 13.01 23.15 2.62
C GLU A 187 11.70 22.64 2.04
N ALA A 188 11.10 23.39 1.12
CA ALA A 188 9.92 22.95 0.40
C ALA A 188 10.33 22.08 -0.80
N VAL A 189 9.67 20.93 -0.96
CA VAL A 189 9.94 19.93 -2.01
C VAL A 189 8.62 19.47 -2.61
N ILE A 190 8.52 19.47 -3.93
CA ILE A 190 7.36 18.96 -4.66
C ILE A 190 7.62 17.52 -5.05
N LEU A 191 6.70 16.62 -4.67
CA LEU A 191 6.71 15.23 -5.09
C LEU A 191 5.56 14.95 -6.06
N THR A 192 5.90 14.41 -7.23
CA THR A 192 4.93 14.17 -8.30
C THR A 192 5.23 12.90 -9.10
N SER A 193 4.24 12.42 -9.84
CA SER A 193 4.41 11.38 -10.89
C SER A 193 4.13 11.93 -12.30
N SER A 194 3.94 13.24 -12.43
CA SER A 194 3.75 13.90 -13.74
C SER A 194 5.06 14.04 -14.50
N SER A 195 5.00 14.33 -15.81
CA SER A 195 6.20 14.59 -16.60
C SER A 195 6.91 15.87 -16.16
N ALA A 196 8.22 15.96 -16.36
CA ALA A 196 9.00 17.15 -16.04
C ALA A 196 8.44 18.42 -16.72
N VAL A 197 8.01 18.30 -17.98
CA VAL A 197 7.44 19.41 -18.76
C VAL A 197 6.15 19.94 -18.10
N ASP A 198 5.26 19.03 -17.68
CA ASP A 198 4.00 19.43 -17.04
C ASP A 198 4.23 20.07 -15.67
N VAL A 199 5.21 19.57 -14.91
CA VAL A 199 5.57 20.12 -13.59
C VAL A 199 6.18 21.49 -13.71
N GLU A 200 7.08 21.72 -14.68
CA GLU A 200 7.70 23.03 -14.91
C GLU A 200 6.65 24.07 -15.34
N ALA A 201 5.74 23.70 -16.23
CA ALA A 201 4.63 24.58 -16.63
C ALA A 201 3.77 24.96 -15.42
N PHE A 202 3.41 23.98 -14.58
CA PHE A 202 2.60 24.18 -13.38
C PHE A 202 3.31 25.08 -12.35
N ARG A 203 4.59 24.83 -12.09
CA ARG A 203 5.40 25.65 -11.17
C ARG A 203 5.48 27.09 -11.63
N HIS A 204 5.70 27.30 -12.93
CA HIS A 204 5.78 28.63 -13.51
C HIS A 204 4.46 29.39 -13.41
N GLU A 205 3.35 28.73 -13.73
CA GLU A 205 2.00 29.32 -13.66
C GLU A 205 1.66 29.74 -12.22
N HIS A 206 1.99 28.92 -11.22
CA HIS A 206 1.63 29.17 -9.82
C HIS A 206 2.76 29.79 -8.98
N GLN A 207 3.90 30.14 -9.60
CA GLN A 207 5.05 30.77 -8.95
C GLN A 207 5.58 29.95 -7.73
N TRP A 208 5.64 28.63 -7.85
CA TRP A 208 6.18 27.76 -6.81
C TRP A 208 7.69 27.64 -6.92
N ALA A 209 8.42 28.35 -6.08
CA ALA A 209 9.89 28.36 -6.04
C ALA A 209 10.43 27.17 -5.21
N ALA A 210 9.97 25.95 -5.48
CA ALA A 210 10.42 24.73 -4.80
C ALA A 210 10.95 23.72 -5.83
N PRO A 211 12.02 22.98 -5.52
CA PRO A 211 12.47 21.86 -6.36
C PRO A 211 11.42 20.77 -6.43
N TYR A 212 11.43 20.01 -7.51
CA TYR A 212 10.51 18.88 -7.69
C TYR A 212 11.28 17.59 -7.93
N TYR A 213 10.68 16.50 -7.47
CA TYR A 213 11.19 15.15 -7.60
C TYR A 213 10.07 14.20 -7.94
N PHE A 214 10.44 13.04 -8.47
CA PHE A 214 9.50 12.04 -8.94
C PHE A 214 9.36 10.91 -7.95
N ALA A 215 8.12 10.44 -7.78
CA ALA A 215 7.82 9.24 -7.02
C ALA A 215 6.64 8.49 -7.66
N ASP A 216 6.50 7.21 -7.33
CA ASP A 216 5.42 6.39 -7.86
C ASP A 216 4.04 6.96 -7.53
N ALA A 217 3.15 6.99 -8.53
CA ALA A 217 1.80 7.53 -8.37
C ALA A 217 0.98 6.82 -7.30
N THR A 218 1.17 5.51 -7.11
CA THR A 218 0.46 4.72 -6.10
C THR A 218 0.90 5.11 -4.70
N VAL A 219 2.21 5.29 -4.52
CA VAL A 219 2.81 5.76 -3.25
C VAL A 219 2.28 7.16 -2.92
N LEU A 220 2.35 8.10 -3.87
CA LEU A 220 1.86 9.46 -3.67
C LEU A 220 0.36 9.48 -3.31
N LYS A 221 -0.46 8.72 -4.00
CA LYS A 221 -1.89 8.56 -3.66
C LYS A 221 -2.11 7.99 -2.25
N THR A 222 -1.23 7.11 -1.79
CA THR A 222 -1.31 6.54 -0.44
C THR A 222 -0.93 7.55 0.63
N ILE A 223 -0.02 8.48 0.33
CA ILE A 223 0.41 9.54 1.25
C ILE A 223 -0.71 10.57 1.45
N ILE A 224 -1.39 11.00 0.38
CA ILE A 224 -2.37 12.10 0.41
C ILE A 224 -3.80 11.70 0.80
N ARG A 225 -4.10 10.39 0.88
CA ARG A 225 -5.46 9.88 1.20
C ARG A 225 -5.67 9.62 2.66
#